data_fb428f73f908563d197fa0c0cc739933
#
_entry.id   fb428f73f908563d197fa0c0cc739933
#
_cell.length_a   1.000
_cell.length_b   1.000
_cell.length_c   1.000
_cell.angle_alpha   90.00
_cell.angle_beta   90.00
_cell.angle_gamma   90.00
#
_symmetry.space_group_name_H-M   'P 1'
#
loop_
_entity.id
_entity.type
_entity.pdbx_description
1 polymer ?
#
loop_
_entity_poly.entity_id
_entity_poly.type
_entity_poly.pdbx_seq_one_letter_code
_entity_poly.pdbx_strand_id
1 'polypeptide(L)'
;MSQVRTVDGYRLLLPREWQKIPVQRGTDRAIAGVLDQAFARHGRDQVAQYRRELEQRLKRAIAQARENGGVDVFIPVGNRERNLPATFMVSFAEFGSVTAPDSALVLDEVLTTTPHGAPVVLDGARGLRAERVHAPDPERGVDQASRRVEYIVPVPGSPDSWLVSSFSTFGEGSPEDDTALLLCSLFDAIMSTFRWKFRDEAA
;
A
#
# COMPACT_ATOMS: atom_id res chain seq x y z
N MET A 1 27.95 9.65 -19.93
CA MET A 1 27.87 8.80 -18.73
C MET A 1 26.67 9.28 -17.94
N SER A 2 25.56 8.54 -17.98
CA SER A 2 24.36 8.91 -17.19
C SER A 2 24.66 8.65 -15.73
N GLN A 3 24.62 9.69 -14.90
CA GLN A 3 24.70 9.54 -13.45
C GLN A 3 23.55 8.64 -12.98
N VAL A 4 23.89 7.57 -12.27
CA VAL A 4 22.90 6.68 -11.66
C VAL A 4 22.34 7.42 -10.45
N ARG A 5 21.12 7.99 -10.58
CA ARG A 5 20.43 8.67 -9.49
C ARG A 5 19.85 7.63 -8.53
N THR A 6 20.24 7.70 -7.27
CA THR A 6 19.74 6.79 -6.23
C THR A 6 18.34 7.20 -5.77
N VAL A 7 17.40 6.27 -5.76
CA VAL A 7 16.05 6.48 -5.22
C VAL A 7 16.14 6.58 -3.69
N ASP A 8 15.52 7.61 -3.11
CA ASP A 8 15.46 7.91 -1.68
C ASP A 8 14.03 7.75 -1.11
N GLY A 9 13.05 7.50 -1.98
CA GLY A 9 11.67 7.33 -1.60
C GLY A 9 10.71 7.57 -2.76
N TYR A 10 9.49 7.95 -2.42
CA TYR A 10 8.44 8.20 -3.40
C TYR A 10 7.49 9.32 -2.93
N ARG A 11 6.61 9.76 -3.84
CA ARG A 11 5.50 10.68 -3.57
C ARG A 11 4.23 10.12 -4.20
N LEU A 12 3.10 10.34 -3.52
CA LEU A 12 1.76 10.04 -3.99
C LEU A 12 0.83 11.22 -3.67
N LEU A 13 -0.11 11.51 -4.55
CA LEU A 13 -1.23 12.39 -4.23
C LEU A 13 -2.36 11.55 -3.67
N LEU A 14 -2.81 11.89 -2.48
CA LEU A 14 -3.86 11.19 -1.76
C LEU A 14 -5.13 12.04 -1.69
N PRO A 15 -6.32 11.45 -1.77
CA PRO A 15 -7.54 12.14 -1.38
C PRO A 15 -7.46 12.60 0.09
N ARG A 16 -8.19 13.65 0.44
CA ARG A 16 -8.13 14.28 1.79
C ARG A 16 -8.47 13.32 2.93
N GLU A 17 -9.29 12.33 2.65
CA GLU A 17 -9.74 11.33 3.62
C GLU A 17 -8.68 10.24 3.89
N TRP A 18 -7.63 10.16 3.08
CA TRP A 18 -6.58 9.16 3.26
C TRP A 18 -5.48 9.67 4.17
N GLN A 19 -5.11 8.85 5.14
CA GLN A 19 -4.02 9.13 6.08
C GLN A 19 -2.90 8.12 5.91
N LYS A 20 -1.68 8.65 5.95
CA LYS A 20 -0.46 7.85 5.91
C LYS A 20 0.01 7.52 7.32
N ILE A 21 0.24 6.24 7.59
CA ILE A 21 0.89 5.74 8.80
C ILE A 21 2.27 5.19 8.39
N PRO A 22 3.36 5.89 8.71
CA PRO A 22 4.70 5.36 8.47
C PRO A 22 4.95 4.16 9.38
N VAL A 23 5.53 3.10 8.80
CA VAL A 23 5.71 1.82 9.51
C VAL A 23 6.96 1.84 10.41
N GLN A 24 7.99 2.58 10.02
CA GLN A 24 9.29 2.55 10.69
C GLN A 24 9.47 3.59 11.80
N ARG A 25 9.18 4.86 11.52
CA ARG A 25 9.36 5.97 12.46
C ARG A 25 8.12 6.86 12.49
N GLY A 26 7.74 7.35 13.68
CA GLY A 26 6.59 8.24 13.84
C GLY A 26 5.23 7.52 13.82
N THR A 27 5.21 6.20 13.86
CA THR A 27 4.02 5.34 13.83
C THR A 27 3.01 5.71 14.91
N ASP A 28 3.43 5.80 16.17
CA ASP A 28 2.51 6.10 17.29
C ASP A 28 1.85 7.48 17.15
N ARG A 29 2.60 8.48 16.69
CA ARG A 29 2.06 9.81 16.43
C ARG A 29 1.04 9.79 15.28
N ALA A 30 1.32 9.04 14.23
CA ALA A 30 0.41 8.91 13.09
C ALA A 30 -0.87 8.18 13.49
N ILE A 31 -0.77 7.07 14.25
CA ILE A 31 -1.94 6.36 14.79
C ILE A 31 -2.77 7.28 15.69
N ALA A 32 -2.15 8.04 16.58
CA ALA A 32 -2.86 9.00 17.43
C ALA A 32 -3.63 10.02 16.57
N GLY A 33 -3.02 10.59 15.54
CA GLY A 33 -3.66 11.52 14.61
C GLY A 33 -4.86 10.92 13.87
N VAL A 34 -4.73 9.67 13.39
CA VAL A 34 -5.83 8.91 12.78
C VAL A 34 -7.01 8.75 13.75
N LEU A 35 -6.74 8.35 15.00
CA LEU A 35 -7.75 8.18 16.03
C LEU A 35 -8.40 9.51 16.42
N ASP A 36 -7.61 10.59 16.53
CA ASP A 36 -8.13 11.93 16.80
C ASP A 36 -9.11 12.36 15.72
N GLN A 37 -8.78 12.12 14.45
CA GLN A 37 -9.65 12.45 13.32
C GLN A 37 -10.91 11.55 13.30
N ALA A 38 -10.76 10.24 13.50
CA ALA A 38 -11.86 9.29 13.50
C ALA A 38 -12.88 9.57 14.60
N PHE A 39 -12.43 10.03 15.77
CA PHE A 39 -13.26 10.31 16.93
C PHE A 39 -13.53 11.80 17.19
N ALA A 40 -13.15 12.69 16.29
CA ALA A 40 -13.24 14.14 16.46
C ALA A 40 -14.64 14.67 16.84
N ARG A 41 -15.70 13.94 16.44
CA ARG A 41 -17.11 14.33 16.65
C ARG A 41 -17.78 13.63 17.86
N HIS A 42 -17.02 12.85 18.62
CA HIS A 42 -17.56 12.05 19.73
C HIS A 42 -16.98 12.54 21.06
N GLY A 43 -17.80 12.50 22.12
CA GLY A 43 -17.33 12.79 23.48
C GLY A 43 -16.23 11.80 23.90
N ARG A 44 -15.16 12.31 24.51
CA ARG A 44 -13.96 11.49 24.85
C ARG A 44 -14.32 10.27 25.72
N ASP A 45 -15.22 10.43 26.66
CA ASP A 45 -15.61 9.36 27.60
C ASP A 45 -16.44 8.27 26.92
N GLN A 46 -17.23 8.63 25.91
CA GLN A 46 -18.10 7.68 25.19
C GLN A 46 -17.31 6.73 24.27
N VAL A 47 -16.14 7.14 23.83
CA VAL A 47 -15.35 6.38 22.85
C VAL A 47 -14.03 5.83 23.42
N ALA A 48 -13.72 6.08 24.69
CA ALA A 48 -12.43 5.74 25.28
C ALA A 48 -12.07 4.25 25.15
N GLN A 49 -13.04 3.35 25.29
CA GLN A 49 -12.83 1.91 25.14
C GLN A 49 -12.58 1.54 23.68
N TYR A 50 -13.45 2.00 22.77
CA TYR A 50 -13.32 1.72 21.33
C TYR A 50 -12.02 2.30 20.75
N ARG A 51 -11.62 3.48 21.22
CA ARG A 51 -10.37 4.11 20.83
C ARG A 51 -9.16 3.25 21.19
N ARG A 52 -9.12 2.73 22.44
CA ARG A 52 -8.03 1.85 22.88
C ARG A 52 -7.98 0.54 22.09
N GLU A 53 -9.15 -0.04 21.84
CA GLU A 53 -9.24 -1.28 21.06
C GLU A 53 -8.75 -1.08 19.61
N LEU A 54 -9.20 0.00 18.96
CA LEU A 54 -8.77 0.33 17.59
C LEU A 54 -7.28 0.67 17.55
N GLU A 55 -6.75 1.39 18.54
CA GLU A 55 -5.32 1.66 18.67
C GLU A 55 -4.50 0.37 18.71
N GLN A 56 -4.92 -0.59 19.53
CA GLN A 56 -4.25 -1.88 19.65
C GLN A 56 -4.31 -2.68 18.33
N ARG A 57 -5.45 -2.65 17.64
CA ARG A 57 -5.60 -3.30 16.33
C ARG A 57 -4.68 -2.67 15.29
N LEU A 58 -4.64 -1.33 15.21
CA LEU A 58 -3.75 -0.60 14.31
C LEU A 58 -2.27 -0.91 14.62
N LYS A 59 -1.87 -0.88 15.89
CA LYS A 59 -0.49 -1.21 16.29
C LYS A 59 -0.08 -2.63 15.87
N ARG A 60 -0.98 -3.61 16.03
CA ARG A 60 -0.71 -4.99 15.58
C ARG A 60 -0.59 -5.08 14.07
N ALA A 61 -1.51 -4.46 13.33
CA ALA A 61 -1.46 -4.45 11.86
C ALA A 61 -0.18 -3.79 11.34
N ILE A 62 0.25 -2.68 11.94
CA ILE A 62 1.50 -2.02 11.55
C ILE A 62 2.73 -2.83 11.94
N ALA A 63 2.72 -3.54 13.07
CA ALA A 63 3.82 -4.45 13.42
C ALA A 63 3.95 -5.56 12.36
N GLN A 64 2.85 -6.18 11.95
CA GLN A 64 2.84 -7.16 10.88
C GLN A 64 3.30 -6.58 9.53
N ALA A 65 2.83 -5.36 9.19
CA ALA A 65 3.30 -4.66 8.00
C ALA A 65 4.83 -4.45 8.02
N ARG A 66 5.40 -4.13 9.19
CA ARG A 66 6.85 -3.98 9.37
C ARG A 66 7.61 -5.27 9.13
N GLU A 67 7.13 -6.39 9.64
CA GLU A 67 7.70 -7.72 9.42
C GLU A 67 7.70 -8.11 7.94
N ASN A 68 6.72 -7.60 7.18
CA ASN A 68 6.60 -7.83 5.73
C ASN A 68 7.30 -6.76 4.87
N GLY A 69 8.23 -5.99 5.43
CA GLY A 69 8.98 -4.98 4.67
C GLY A 69 8.19 -3.71 4.33
N GLY A 70 7.05 -3.48 5.00
CA GLY A 70 6.23 -2.28 4.81
C GLY A 70 6.97 -1.01 5.19
N VAL A 71 6.77 0.03 4.40
CA VAL A 71 7.31 1.38 4.64
C VAL A 71 6.21 2.32 5.09
N ASP A 72 5.09 2.32 4.39
CA ASP A 72 3.94 3.15 4.69
C ASP A 72 2.64 2.34 4.52
N VAL A 73 1.69 2.53 5.44
CA VAL A 73 0.32 2.04 5.32
C VAL A 73 -0.61 3.23 5.17
N PHE A 74 -1.57 3.11 4.27
CA PHE A 74 -2.55 4.16 3.96
C PHE A 74 -3.95 3.64 4.26
N ILE A 75 -4.69 4.41 5.05
CA ILE A 75 -6.06 4.08 5.44
C ILE A 75 -6.97 5.29 5.22
N PRO A 76 -8.21 5.11 4.77
CA PRO A 76 -9.18 6.19 4.74
C PRO A 76 -9.68 6.48 6.16
N VAL A 77 -9.73 7.76 6.51
CA VAL A 77 -10.27 8.24 7.78
C VAL A 77 -11.42 9.18 7.45
N GLY A 78 -12.54 8.59 7.06
CA GLY A 78 -13.72 9.31 6.64
C GLY A 78 -14.74 9.54 7.75
N ASN A 79 -15.80 10.27 7.40
CA ASN A 79 -17.01 10.39 8.20
C ASN A 79 -17.77 9.05 8.17
N ARG A 80 -18.54 8.72 9.23
CA ARG A 80 -19.33 7.46 9.34
C ARG A 80 -20.18 7.11 8.12
N GLU A 81 -20.59 8.12 7.34
CA GLU A 81 -21.39 7.95 6.12
C GLU A 81 -20.58 7.48 4.92
N ARG A 82 -19.23 7.49 5.00
CA ARG A 82 -18.32 7.10 3.91
C ARG A 82 -17.10 6.37 4.46
N ASN A 83 -17.36 5.33 5.25
CA ASN A 83 -16.27 4.46 5.68
C ASN A 83 -15.85 3.60 4.48
N LEU A 84 -14.80 3.99 3.80
CA LEU A 84 -14.28 3.24 2.66
C LEU A 84 -13.58 1.98 3.17
N PRO A 85 -14.07 0.79 2.85
CA PRO A 85 -13.51 -0.47 3.33
C PRO A 85 -12.26 -0.85 2.52
N ALA A 86 -11.24 -0.01 2.58
CA ALA A 86 -10.04 -0.16 1.78
C ALA A 86 -8.79 0.23 2.57
N THR A 87 -7.68 -0.38 2.21
CA THR A 87 -6.35 -0.02 2.71
C THR A 87 -5.32 -0.33 1.65
N PHE A 88 -4.19 0.39 1.65
CA PHE A 88 -3.04 -0.06 0.87
C PHE A 88 -1.73 0.16 1.64
N MET A 89 -0.74 -0.60 1.27
CA MET A 89 0.60 -0.57 1.82
C MET A 89 1.61 -0.37 0.69
N VAL A 90 2.65 0.39 0.96
CA VAL A 90 3.85 0.45 0.12
C VAL A 90 4.99 -0.22 0.87
N SER A 91 5.67 -1.12 0.20
CA SER A 91 6.85 -1.81 0.69
C SER A 91 7.97 -1.78 -0.34
N PHE A 92 9.20 -1.98 0.12
CA PHE A 92 10.34 -2.29 -0.73
C PHE A 92 10.80 -3.72 -0.40
N ALA A 93 10.90 -4.53 -1.44
CA ALA A 93 11.39 -5.90 -1.33
C ALA A 93 12.78 -5.96 -1.98
N GLU A 94 13.70 -6.63 -1.32
CA GLU A 94 15.00 -6.98 -1.89
C GLU A 94 14.97 -8.45 -2.26
N PHE A 95 15.15 -8.75 -3.54
CA PHE A 95 15.36 -10.10 -3.99
C PHE A 95 16.86 -10.36 -3.98
N GLY A 96 17.33 -11.05 -2.94
CA GLY A 96 18.73 -11.44 -2.80
C GLY A 96 19.16 -12.29 -4.00
N SER A 97 20.09 -11.76 -4.79
CA SER A 97 20.56 -12.39 -6.00
C SER A 97 21.84 -13.15 -5.74
N VAL A 98 21.84 -14.43 -6.10
CA VAL A 98 23.10 -15.19 -6.31
C VAL A 98 23.72 -14.83 -7.66
N THR A 99 22.94 -14.32 -8.60
CA THR A 99 23.32 -13.66 -9.86
C THR A 99 22.11 -12.82 -10.24
N ALA A 100 22.22 -11.48 -10.12
CA ALA A 100 21.10 -10.61 -10.44
C ALA A 100 20.68 -10.82 -11.90
N PRO A 101 19.54 -11.51 -12.17
CA PRO A 101 18.99 -11.48 -13.50
C PRO A 101 18.57 -10.03 -13.77
N ASP A 102 18.73 -9.59 -15.00
CA ASP A 102 18.22 -8.30 -15.43
C ASP A 102 16.76 -8.16 -14.97
N SER A 103 16.47 -7.12 -14.21
CA SER A 103 15.12 -6.88 -13.65
C SER A 103 14.04 -6.86 -14.75
N ALA A 104 14.41 -6.55 -16.00
CA ALA A 104 13.52 -6.64 -17.14
C ALA A 104 13.14 -8.09 -17.48
N LEU A 105 14.08 -9.03 -17.42
CA LEU A 105 13.81 -10.46 -17.66
C LEU A 105 12.92 -11.05 -16.54
N VAL A 106 13.19 -10.69 -15.30
CA VAL A 106 12.36 -11.11 -14.15
C VAL A 106 10.94 -10.57 -14.30
N LEU A 107 10.80 -9.30 -14.71
CA LEU A 107 9.50 -8.70 -14.94
C LEU A 107 8.71 -9.39 -16.05
N ASP A 108 9.37 -9.70 -17.17
CA ASP A 108 8.74 -10.38 -18.30
C ASP A 108 8.29 -11.81 -17.92
N GLU A 109 9.06 -12.53 -17.11
CA GLU A 109 8.67 -13.83 -16.56
C GLU A 109 7.48 -13.71 -15.62
N VAL A 110 7.53 -12.76 -14.69
CA VAL A 110 6.43 -12.51 -13.74
C VAL A 110 5.15 -12.08 -14.45
N LEU A 111 5.25 -11.24 -15.48
CA LEU A 111 4.11 -10.86 -16.34
C LEU A 111 3.48 -12.07 -17.02
N THR A 112 4.30 -13.01 -17.49
CA THR A 112 3.82 -14.20 -18.20
C THR A 112 3.17 -15.20 -17.26
N THR A 113 3.65 -15.30 -16.03
CA THR A 113 3.20 -16.29 -15.04
C THR A 113 2.09 -15.78 -14.11
N THR A 114 1.87 -14.46 -14.07
CA THR A 114 0.86 -13.87 -13.18
C THR A 114 -0.51 -13.81 -13.87
N PRO A 115 -1.51 -14.58 -13.41
CA PRO A 115 -2.87 -14.49 -13.93
C PRO A 115 -3.41 -13.07 -13.75
N HIS A 116 -4.05 -12.54 -14.80
CA HIS A 116 -4.60 -11.17 -14.82
C HIS A 116 -3.56 -10.06 -14.54
N GLY A 117 -2.27 -10.34 -14.80
CA GLY A 117 -1.21 -9.36 -14.80
C GLY A 117 -1.24 -8.47 -16.04
N ALA A 118 -1.07 -7.18 -15.87
CA ALA A 118 -0.97 -6.21 -16.96
C ALA A 118 0.30 -5.36 -16.80
N PRO A 119 1.01 -5.06 -17.90
CA PRO A 119 2.16 -4.17 -17.85
C PRO A 119 1.71 -2.74 -17.52
N VAL A 120 2.49 -2.08 -16.67
CA VAL A 120 2.26 -0.68 -16.28
C VAL A 120 3.55 0.11 -16.36
N VAL A 121 3.44 1.43 -16.33
CA VAL A 121 4.58 2.33 -16.20
C VAL A 121 4.30 3.30 -15.05
N LEU A 122 5.16 3.29 -14.03
CA LEU A 122 5.13 4.25 -12.93
C LEU A 122 6.36 5.15 -13.00
N ASP A 123 6.14 6.44 -13.27
CA ASP A 123 7.19 7.45 -13.37
C ASP A 123 8.43 6.99 -14.19
N GLY A 124 8.14 6.42 -15.38
CA GLY A 124 9.15 5.93 -16.33
C GLY A 124 9.67 4.51 -16.08
N ALA A 125 9.40 3.90 -14.93
CA ALA A 125 9.76 2.51 -14.65
C ALA A 125 8.66 1.55 -15.11
N ARG A 126 9.02 0.53 -15.92
CA ARG A 126 8.12 -0.55 -16.31
C ARG A 126 7.86 -1.46 -15.11
N GLY A 127 6.63 -1.91 -14.95
CA GLY A 127 6.22 -2.79 -13.87
C GLY A 127 5.02 -3.63 -14.24
N LEU A 128 4.49 -4.32 -13.24
CA LEU A 128 3.31 -5.17 -13.30
C LEU A 128 2.20 -4.57 -12.43
N ARG A 129 0.96 -4.56 -12.94
CA ARG A 129 -0.27 -4.47 -12.15
C ARG A 129 -0.95 -5.83 -12.16
N ALA A 130 -1.22 -6.40 -11.01
CA ALA A 130 -2.00 -7.62 -10.86
C ALA A 130 -3.25 -7.36 -10.03
N GLU A 131 -4.36 -8.04 -10.38
CA GLU A 131 -5.61 -7.94 -9.65
C GLU A 131 -6.17 -9.34 -9.39
N ARG A 132 -6.58 -9.61 -8.13
CA ARG A 132 -7.10 -10.91 -7.73
C ARG A 132 -8.17 -10.77 -6.66
N VAL A 133 -9.11 -11.71 -6.65
CA VAL A 133 -10.01 -11.95 -5.52
C VAL A 133 -9.38 -13.03 -4.64
N HIS A 134 -9.24 -12.74 -3.35
CA HIS A 134 -8.75 -13.67 -2.35
C HIS A 134 -9.94 -14.18 -1.53
N ALA A 135 -10.02 -15.49 -1.36
CA ALA A 135 -10.96 -16.12 -0.44
C ALA A 135 -10.63 -15.75 1.03
N PRO A 136 -11.58 -15.87 1.95
CA PRO A 136 -11.30 -15.77 3.38
C PRO A 136 -10.20 -16.74 3.80
N ASP A 137 -9.36 -16.33 4.76
CA ASP A 137 -8.32 -17.15 5.38
C ASP A 137 -8.40 -16.95 6.92
N PRO A 138 -9.32 -17.65 7.60
CA PRO A 138 -9.52 -17.51 9.04
C PRO A 138 -8.27 -17.87 9.86
N GLU A 139 -7.40 -18.74 9.34
CA GLU A 139 -6.14 -19.12 10.02
C GLU A 139 -5.19 -17.93 10.12
N ARG A 140 -5.29 -16.99 9.17
CA ARG A 140 -4.55 -15.72 9.18
C ARG A 140 -5.37 -14.53 9.67
N GLY A 141 -6.56 -14.77 10.25
CA GLY A 141 -7.44 -13.74 10.75
C GLY A 141 -8.11 -12.90 9.64
N VAL A 142 -8.25 -13.45 8.44
CA VAL A 142 -8.94 -12.84 7.31
C VAL A 142 -10.31 -13.48 7.16
N ASP A 143 -11.31 -12.90 7.80
CA ASP A 143 -12.66 -13.48 7.89
C ASP A 143 -13.51 -13.24 6.63
N GLN A 144 -13.08 -12.36 5.74
CA GLN A 144 -13.85 -11.96 4.56
C GLN A 144 -13.03 -12.08 3.29
N ALA A 145 -13.70 -12.41 2.18
CA ALA A 145 -13.10 -12.33 0.86
C ALA A 145 -12.71 -10.89 0.53
N SER A 146 -11.61 -10.70 -0.18
CA SER A 146 -11.12 -9.37 -0.54
C SER A 146 -10.64 -9.31 -1.98
N ARG A 147 -10.84 -8.17 -2.63
CA ARG A 147 -10.19 -7.85 -3.90
C ARG A 147 -8.88 -7.14 -3.60
N ARG A 148 -7.82 -7.63 -4.23
CA ARG A 148 -6.48 -7.06 -4.07
C ARG A 148 -5.94 -6.61 -5.41
N VAL A 149 -5.32 -5.43 -5.42
CA VAL A 149 -4.58 -4.88 -6.55
C VAL A 149 -3.14 -4.65 -6.11
N GLU A 150 -2.19 -5.13 -6.90
CA GLU A 150 -0.77 -5.01 -6.61
C GLU A 150 -0.05 -4.34 -7.78
N TYR A 151 0.82 -3.39 -7.45
CA TYR A 151 1.80 -2.82 -8.36
C TYR A 151 3.17 -3.29 -7.92
N ILE A 152 3.91 -3.90 -8.84
CA ILE A 152 5.27 -4.42 -8.61
C ILE A 152 6.17 -3.76 -9.65
N VAL A 153 7.13 -2.97 -9.19
CA VAL A 153 7.94 -2.13 -10.06
C VAL A 153 9.40 -2.15 -9.61
N PRO A 154 10.36 -2.47 -10.50
CA PRO A 154 11.78 -2.40 -10.14
C PRO A 154 12.17 -0.96 -9.81
N VAL A 155 13.01 -0.79 -8.79
CA VAL A 155 13.48 0.52 -8.36
C VAL A 155 14.57 1.02 -9.32
N PRO A 156 14.42 2.20 -9.93
CA PRO A 156 15.44 2.75 -10.82
C PRO A 156 16.81 2.88 -10.15
N GLY A 157 17.84 2.34 -10.79
CA GLY A 157 19.21 2.38 -10.25
C GLY A 157 19.51 1.37 -9.14
N SER A 158 18.57 0.49 -8.78
CA SER A 158 18.75 -0.56 -7.77
C SER A 158 18.19 -1.88 -8.30
N PRO A 159 18.99 -2.68 -9.01
CA PRO A 159 18.51 -3.85 -9.75
C PRO A 159 17.86 -4.92 -8.85
N ASP A 160 18.27 -5.00 -7.59
CA ASP A 160 17.77 -6.00 -6.62
C ASP A 160 16.58 -5.51 -5.79
N SER A 161 16.20 -4.24 -5.95
CA SER A 161 15.14 -3.63 -5.15
C SER A 161 13.86 -3.43 -5.96
N TRP A 162 12.73 -3.78 -5.37
CA TRP A 162 11.41 -3.67 -5.97
C TRP A 162 10.47 -2.90 -5.07
N LEU A 163 9.72 -1.98 -5.65
CA LEU A 163 8.55 -1.39 -5.01
C LEU A 163 7.36 -2.35 -5.17
N VAL A 164 6.70 -2.63 -4.07
CA VAL A 164 5.42 -3.34 -4.07
C VAL A 164 4.39 -2.45 -3.40
N SER A 165 3.33 -2.07 -4.14
CA SER A 165 2.19 -1.37 -3.57
C SER A 165 0.98 -2.28 -3.62
N SER A 166 0.48 -2.71 -2.45
CA SER A 166 -0.59 -3.69 -2.31
C SER A 166 -1.82 -3.04 -1.70
N PHE A 167 -2.90 -2.99 -2.47
CA PHE A 167 -4.21 -2.49 -2.07
C PHE A 167 -5.16 -3.65 -1.78
N SER A 168 -6.06 -3.46 -0.81
CA SER A 168 -7.09 -4.44 -0.48
C SER A 168 -8.41 -3.76 -0.13
N THR A 169 -9.51 -4.33 -0.63
CA THR A 169 -10.88 -3.95 -0.28
C THR A 169 -11.79 -5.18 -0.22
N PHE A 170 -12.82 -5.13 0.60
CA PHE A 170 -13.89 -6.13 0.64
C PHE A 170 -15.23 -5.57 0.12
N GLY A 171 -15.23 -4.35 -0.46
CA GLY A 171 -16.44 -3.71 -0.95
C GLY A 171 -17.44 -3.39 0.17
N GLU A 172 -18.71 -3.33 -0.16
CA GLU A 172 -19.82 -3.18 0.80
C GLU A 172 -20.39 -4.53 1.26
N GLY A 173 -19.74 -5.62 0.92
CA GLY A 173 -20.15 -6.99 1.30
C GLY A 173 -19.65 -8.05 0.34
N SER A 174 -19.18 -7.65 -0.84
CA SER A 174 -18.56 -8.52 -1.83
C SER A 174 -17.34 -7.86 -2.47
N PRO A 175 -16.25 -8.60 -2.67
CA PRO A 175 -15.08 -8.08 -3.40
C PRO A 175 -15.37 -7.87 -4.91
N GLU A 176 -16.56 -8.22 -5.38
CA GLU A 176 -16.98 -8.09 -6.78
C GLU A 176 -18.06 -7.01 -6.97
N ASP A 177 -18.49 -6.34 -5.90
CA ASP A 177 -19.48 -5.26 -5.99
C ASP A 177 -18.93 -3.98 -6.64
N ASP A 178 -19.83 -3.09 -7.03
CA ASP A 178 -19.48 -1.83 -7.69
C ASP A 178 -18.57 -0.95 -6.82
N THR A 179 -18.73 -1.02 -5.49
CA THR A 179 -17.90 -0.28 -4.54
C THR A 179 -16.47 -0.82 -4.57
N ALA A 180 -16.28 -2.13 -4.59
CA ALA A 180 -14.94 -2.73 -4.70
C ALA A 180 -14.25 -2.33 -6.01
N LEU A 181 -14.98 -2.36 -7.13
CA LEU A 181 -14.46 -1.96 -8.45
C LEU A 181 -14.10 -0.46 -8.48
N LEU A 182 -14.95 0.39 -7.91
CA LEU A 182 -14.70 1.82 -7.80
C LEU A 182 -13.46 2.11 -6.94
N LEU A 183 -13.28 1.41 -5.83
CA LEU A 183 -12.13 1.55 -4.95
C LEU A 183 -10.84 1.08 -5.61
N CYS A 184 -10.87 0.02 -6.43
CA CYS A 184 -9.72 -0.37 -7.26
C CYS A 184 -9.37 0.74 -8.27
N SER A 185 -10.37 1.32 -8.94
CA SER A 185 -10.17 2.42 -9.87
C SER A 185 -9.61 3.67 -9.18
N LEU A 186 -10.04 3.97 -7.95
CA LEU A 186 -9.48 5.04 -7.14
C LEU A 186 -8.00 4.76 -6.79
N PHE A 187 -7.68 3.52 -6.44
CA PHE A 187 -6.29 3.14 -6.16
C PHE A 187 -5.42 3.29 -7.42
N ASP A 188 -5.91 2.86 -8.59
CA ASP A 188 -5.21 3.05 -9.86
C ASP A 188 -4.97 4.55 -10.15
N ALA A 189 -5.95 5.41 -9.86
CA ALA A 189 -5.80 6.85 -9.97
C ALA A 189 -4.75 7.42 -9.00
N ILE A 190 -4.70 6.93 -7.76
CA ILE A 190 -3.63 7.28 -6.80
C ILE A 190 -2.27 6.85 -7.35
N MET A 191 -2.13 5.60 -7.83
CA MET A 191 -0.89 5.08 -8.38
C MET A 191 -0.43 5.82 -9.64
N SER A 192 -1.32 6.36 -10.45
CA SER A 192 -0.96 7.21 -11.60
C SER A 192 -0.23 8.51 -11.22
N THR A 193 -0.39 8.95 -9.97
CA THR A 193 0.30 10.12 -9.40
C THR A 193 1.65 9.80 -8.81
N PHE A 194 2.03 8.52 -8.79
CA PHE A 194 3.31 8.07 -8.22
C PHE A 194 4.49 8.77 -8.88
N ARG A 195 5.45 9.22 -8.04
CA ARG A 195 6.73 9.79 -8.48
C ARG A 195 7.85 9.29 -7.59
N TRP A 196 8.95 8.85 -8.20
CA TRP A 196 10.18 8.57 -7.49
C TRP A 196 10.75 9.84 -6.87
N LYS A 197 11.27 9.72 -5.67
CA LYS A 197 12.09 10.74 -5.05
C LYS A 197 13.54 10.28 -5.11
N PHE A 198 14.37 11.06 -5.75
CA PHE A 198 15.79 10.78 -5.85
C PHE A 198 16.55 11.59 -4.81
N ARG A 199 17.63 11.02 -4.32
CA ARG A 199 18.57 11.75 -3.46
C ARG A 199 19.24 12.83 -4.31
N ASP A 200 19.17 14.08 -3.86
CA ASP A 200 20.00 15.13 -4.42
C ASP A 200 21.44 14.82 -4.01
N GLU A 201 22.34 14.61 -4.98
CA GLU A 201 23.76 14.60 -4.67
C GLU A 201 24.09 15.97 -4.10
N ALA A 202 24.58 15.99 -2.85
CA ALA A 202 25.11 17.21 -2.26
C ALA A 202 26.28 17.68 -3.13
N ALA A 203 26.14 18.87 -3.72
CA ALA A 203 27.18 19.54 -4.48
C ALA A 203 28.36 19.92 -3.59
#